data_9d17eb7004efce8bf5caa81adfc47432
#
_entry.id   9d17eb7004efce8bf5caa81adfc47432
#
_cell.length_a   1.000
_cell.length_b   1.000
_cell.length_c   1.000
_cell.angle_alpha   90.00
_cell.angle_beta   90.00
_cell.angle_gamma   90.00
#
_symmetry.space_group_name_H-M   'P 1'
#
loop_
_entity.id
_entity.type
_entity.pdbx_description
1 polymer ?
#
loop_
_entity_poly.entity_id
_entity_poly.type
_entity_poly.pdbx_seq_one_letter_code
_entity_poly.pdbx_strand_id
1 'polypeptide(L)'
;MKKILSVIIVCFVALLAFNACSDEIKSTKVSIQSMTDTTFVSVIDDHRVTFDMKQATFDNGFVMAGDSAVVHYIGSLSDDPVKAVLIKLIPKKGHVVDAVYDPNKKLETAPMTKEEVKELEEGVEFAKKHQPKKNK
;
A
#
# COMPACT_ATOMS: atom_id res chain seq x y z
N MET A 1 44.27 -40.40 -8.32
CA MET A 1 42.80 -40.48 -8.10
C MET A 1 42.31 -39.80 -6.82
N LYS A 2 42.98 -39.87 -5.70
CA LYS A 2 42.52 -39.22 -4.43
C LYS A 2 42.41 -37.70 -4.50
N LYS A 3 43.26 -37.00 -5.28
CA LYS A 3 43.23 -35.56 -5.43
C LYS A 3 42.07 -35.05 -6.28
N ILE A 4 41.66 -35.83 -7.27
CA ILE A 4 40.52 -35.46 -8.18
C ILE A 4 39.20 -35.62 -7.43
N LEU A 5 39.04 -36.65 -6.61
CA LEU A 5 37.86 -36.87 -5.79
C LEU A 5 37.64 -35.76 -4.76
N SER A 6 38.73 -35.26 -4.15
CA SER A 6 38.67 -34.15 -3.20
C SER A 6 38.20 -32.85 -3.85
N VAL A 7 38.64 -32.51 -5.09
CA VAL A 7 38.21 -31.35 -5.82
C VAL A 7 36.72 -31.40 -6.19
N ILE A 8 36.22 -32.57 -6.60
CA ILE A 8 34.81 -32.80 -6.93
C ILE A 8 33.91 -32.55 -5.71
N ILE A 9 34.32 -33.04 -4.54
CA ILE A 9 33.56 -32.87 -3.29
C ILE A 9 33.51 -31.39 -2.91
N VAL A 10 34.62 -30.66 -2.98
CA VAL A 10 34.66 -29.22 -2.70
C VAL A 10 33.78 -28.41 -3.66
N CYS A 11 33.78 -28.71 -4.96
CA CYS A 11 32.89 -28.06 -5.95
C CYS A 11 31.42 -28.38 -5.65
N PHE A 12 31.08 -29.60 -5.23
CA PHE A 12 29.70 -29.97 -4.92
C PHE A 12 29.18 -29.24 -3.67
N VAL A 13 29.98 -29.07 -2.64
CA VAL A 13 29.67 -28.32 -1.43
C VAL A 13 29.51 -26.82 -1.76
N ALA A 14 30.36 -26.27 -2.62
CA ALA A 14 30.25 -24.88 -3.06
C ALA A 14 28.93 -24.61 -3.85
N LEU A 15 28.50 -25.55 -4.70
CA LEU A 15 27.25 -25.45 -5.44
C LEU A 15 26.02 -25.51 -4.54
N LEU A 16 26.04 -26.24 -3.43
CA LEU A 16 24.96 -26.27 -2.45
C LEU A 16 24.85 -24.98 -1.62
N ALA A 17 25.94 -24.26 -1.44
CA ALA A 17 25.94 -23.00 -0.69
C ALA A 17 25.28 -21.83 -1.45
N PHE A 18 25.20 -21.89 -2.78
CA PHE A 18 24.57 -20.84 -3.58
C PHE A 18 23.04 -20.90 -3.65
N ASN A 19 22.41 -21.97 -3.17
CA ASN A 19 20.94 -22.11 -3.14
C ASN A 19 20.27 -21.55 -1.88
N ALA A 20 21.03 -20.95 -0.96
CA ALA A 20 20.52 -20.53 0.35
C ALA A 20 19.99 -19.07 0.40
N CYS A 21 19.94 -18.35 -0.71
CA CYS A 21 19.46 -16.96 -0.75
C CYS A 21 18.37 -16.73 -1.80
N SER A 22 17.37 -17.60 -1.88
CA SER A 22 16.11 -17.17 -2.46
C SER A 22 15.29 -16.57 -1.33
N ASP A 23 15.18 -15.24 -1.31
CA ASP A 23 14.24 -14.52 -0.45
C ASP A 23 12.83 -15.01 -0.81
N GLU A 24 12.35 -16.01 -0.09
CA GLU A 24 11.04 -16.61 -0.31
C GLU A 24 9.97 -15.56 0.05
N ILE A 25 9.15 -15.20 -0.95
CA ILE A 25 8.03 -14.29 -0.75
C ILE A 25 6.90 -15.08 -0.09
N LYS A 26 6.55 -14.70 1.12
CA LYS A 26 5.44 -15.24 1.90
C LYS A 26 4.26 -14.29 1.82
N SER A 27 3.06 -14.77 2.14
CA SER A 27 1.87 -13.93 2.17
C SER A 27 1.04 -14.19 3.41
N THR A 28 0.45 -13.13 3.95
CA THR A 28 -0.49 -13.21 5.08
C THR A 28 -1.61 -12.20 4.93
N LYS A 29 -2.79 -12.54 5.44
CA LYS A 29 -3.92 -11.61 5.52
C LYS A 29 -3.86 -10.87 6.85
N VAL A 30 -3.95 -9.55 6.78
CA VAL A 30 -3.82 -8.68 7.95
C VAL A 30 -4.96 -7.68 8.04
N SER A 31 -5.24 -7.21 9.25
CA SER A 31 -6.07 -6.03 9.51
C SER A 31 -5.16 -4.91 10.01
N ILE A 32 -5.15 -3.78 9.32
CA ILE A 32 -4.29 -2.65 9.62
C ILE A 32 -4.85 -1.90 10.82
N GLN A 33 -4.10 -1.85 11.91
CA GLN A 33 -4.52 -1.15 13.13
C GLN A 33 -4.11 0.31 13.14
N SER A 34 -2.88 0.57 12.75
CA SER A 34 -2.32 1.92 12.66
C SER A 34 -1.28 1.97 11.56
N MET A 35 -1.04 3.15 11.03
CA MET A 35 -0.03 3.36 9.99
C MET A 35 0.64 4.71 10.11
N THR A 36 1.83 4.79 9.56
CA THR A 36 2.61 5.99 9.30
C THR A 36 2.87 6.10 7.80
N ASP A 37 3.64 7.09 7.38
CA ASP A 37 4.00 7.27 5.97
C ASP A 37 4.79 6.10 5.37
N THR A 38 5.48 5.34 6.20
CA THR A 38 6.42 4.30 5.74
C THR A 38 6.17 2.93 6.34
N THR A 39 5.36 2.83 7.39
CA THR A 39 5.10 1.57 8.09
C THR A 39 3.64 1.44 8.46
N PHE A 40 3.17 0.22 8.62
CA PHE A 40 1.89 -0.05 9.27
C PHE A 40 2.03 -1.19 10.30
N VAL A 41 1.11 -1.20 11.23
CA VAL A 41 1.06 -2.19 12.31
C VAL A 41 -0.20 -3.03 12.17
N SER A 42 -0.04 -4.33 12.34
CA SER A 42 -1.13 -5.30 12.40
C SER A 42 -0.94 -6.25 13.57
N VAL A 43 -1.99 -6.97 13.94
CA VAL A 43 -1.91 -8.08 14.89
C VAL A 43 -2.15 -9.39 14.16
N ILE A 44 -1.21 -10.31 14.28
CA ILE A 44 -1.23 -11.64 13.69
C ILE A 44 -0.95 -12.64 14.82
N ASP A 45 -1.86 -13.58 15.06
CA ASP A 45 -1.76 -14.58 16.13
C ASP A 45 -1.42 -13.94 17.51
N ASP A 46 -2.15 -12.87 17.87
CA ASP A 46 -1.97 -12.07 19.09
C ASP A 46 -0.61 -11.37 19.23
N HIS A 47 0.22 -11.40 18.18
CA HIS A 47 1.47 -10.67 18.13
C HIS A 47 1.36 -9.40 17.27
N ARG A 48 1.92 -8.32 17.79
CA ARG A 48 2.01 -7.06 17.05
C ARG A 48 3.18 -7.13 16.06
N VAL A 49 2.87 -6.95 14.77
CA VAL A 49 3.84 -7.00 13.68
C VAL A 49 3.86 -5.64 12.99
N THR A 50 5.05 -5.09 12.80
CA THR A 50 5.28 -3.85 12.05
C THR A 50 5.78 -4.19 10.66
N PHE A 51 5.13 -3.66 9.62
CA PHE A 51 5.54 -3.84 8.23
C PHE A 51 6.15 -2.55 7.67
N ASP A 52 7.27 -2.65 6.97
CA ASP A 52 7.88 -1.55 6.21
C ASP A 52 7.31 -1.53 4.79
N MET A 53 6.71 -0.39 4.40
CA MET A 53 6.06 -0.19 3.10
C MET A 53 6.92 0.61 2.10
N LYS A 54 8.10 1.05 2.46
CA LYS A 54 8.93 1.97 1.63
C LYS A 54 9.13 1.51 0.19
N GLN A 55 9.23 0.20 -0.01
CA GLN A 55 9.46 -0.42 -1.31
C GLN A 55 8.29 -1.29 -1.76
N ALA A 56 7.17 -1.25 -1.04
CA ALA A 56 6.02 -2.06 -1.36
C ALA A 56 5.23 -1.48 -2.54
N THR A 57 4.74 -2.38 -3.40
CA THR A 57 3.76 -2.04 -4.43
C THR A 57 2.35 -2.20 -3.87
N PHE A 58 1.43 -1.33 -4.27
CA PHE A 58 0.03 -1.41 -3.86
C PHE A 58 -0.83 -1.92 -5.01
N ASP A 59 -1.71 -2.89 -4.72
CA ASP A 59 -2.71 -3.42 -5.63
C ASP A 59 -4.11 -3.17 -5.06
N ASN A 60 -5.04 -2.79 -5.92
CA ASN A 60 -6.42 -2.39 -5.60
C ASN A 60 -6.55 -1.10 -4.76
N GLY A 61 -5.54 -0.23 -4.77
CA GLY A 61 -5.55 1.07 -4.08
C GLY A 61 -4.69 1.11 -2.82
N PHE A 62 -4.64 2.29 -2.22
CA PHE A 62 -3.90 2.52 -0.98
C PHE A 62 -4.69 1.97 0.22
N VAL A 63 -3.96 1.49 1.20
CA VAL A 63 -4.51 0.99 2.46
C VAL A 63 -4.55 2.07 3.52
N MET A 64 -5.50 1.97 4.44
CA MET A 64 -5.66 2.87 5.58
C MET A 64 -5.85 2.08 6.88
N ALA A 65 -5.71 2.74 8.02
CA ALA A 65 -6.04 2.13 9.30
C ALA A 65 -7.50 1.67 9.32
N GLY A 66 -7.74 0.45 9.75
CA GLY A 66 -9.04 -0.22 9.74
C GLY A 66 -9.33 -1.05 8.48
N ASP A 67 -8.47 -1.01 7.46
CA ASP A 67 -8.60 -1.85 6.28
C ASP A 67 -8.06 -3.25 6.50
N SER A 68 -8.48 -4.17 5.62
CA SER A 68 -7.90 -5.50 5.52
C SER A 68 -7.11 -5.61 4.22
N ALA A 69 -5.95 -6.25 4.27
CA ALA A 69 -5.10 -6.45 3.12
C ALA A 69 -4.44 -7.83 3.13
N VAL A 70 -4.04 -8.30 1.96
CA VAL A 70 -3.08 -9.40 1.82
C VAL A 70 -1.71 -8.77 1.62
N VAL A 71 -0.77 -9.10 2.49
CA VAL A 71 0.60 -8.59 2.44
C VAL A 71 1.52 -9.70 2.01
N HIS A 72 2.25 -9.45 0.91
CA HIS A 72 3.38 -10.28 0.51
C HIS A 72 4.64 -9.67 1.10
N TYR A 73 5.44 -10.47 1.77
CA TYR A 73 6.61 -10.03 2.52
C TYR A 73 7.78 -10.97 2.37
N ILE A 74 8.96 -10.47 2.69
CA ILE A 74 10.21 -11.23 2.73
C ILE A 74 10.69 -11.30 4.18
N GLY A 75 11.25 -12.43 4.57
CA GLY A 75 11.77 -12.67 5.90
C GLY A 75 10.80 -13.40 6.82
N SER A 76 10.83 -13.05 8.10
CA SER A 76 10.00 -13.64 9.15
C SER A 76 9.05 -12.61 9.74
N LEU A 77 7.85 -13.04 10.18
CA LEU A 77 6.94 -12.17 10.95
C LEU A 77 7.51 -11.76 12.32
N SER A 78 8.61 -12.40 12.74
CA SER A 78 9.36 -12.03 13.95
C SER A 78 10.35 -10.87 13.72
N ASP A 79 10.57 -10.46 12.47
CA ASP A 79 11.42 -9.33 12.15
C ASP A 79 10.70 -8.03 12.52
N ASP A 80 11.42 -6.99 12.87
CA ASP A 80 10.84 -5.68 13.20
C ASP A 80 11.72 -4.54 12.60
N PRO A 81 11.27 -3.92 11.52
CA PRO A 81 10.06 -4.17 10.74
C PRO A 81 10.19 -5.30 9.71
N VAL A 82 9.08 -5.96 9.39
CA VAL A 82 8.98 -6.93 8.30
C VAL A 82 8.91 -6.20 6.96
N LYS A 83 9.70 -6.61 5.99
CA LYS A 83 9.75 -5.98 4.68
C LYS A 83 8.56 -6.41 3.81
N ALA A 84 7.60 -5.53 3.59
CA ALA A 84 6.51 -5.74 2.65
C ALA A 84 6.99 -5.50 1.20
N VAL A 85 6.51 -6.34 0.27
CA VAL A 85 6.82 -6.26 -1.17
C VAL A 85 5.58 -5.85 -1.96
N LEU A 86 4.44 -6.46 -1.66
CA LEU A 86 3.17 -6.17 -2.30
C LEU A 86 2.06 -6.15 -1.25
N ILE A 87 1.25 -5.12 -1.29
CA ILE A 87 0.10 -4.95 -0.40
C ILE A 87 -1.16 -4.87 -1.26
N LYS A 88 -2.01 -5.88 -1.12
CA LYS A 88 -3.26 -5.98 -1.86
C LYS A 88 -4.44 -5.66 -0.96
N LEU A 89 -5.11 -4.53 -1.21
CA LEU A 89 -6.30 -4.14 -0.47
C LEU A 89 -7.43 -5.15 -0.69
N ILE A 90 -8.08 -5.57 0.40
CA ILE A 90 -9.30 -6.35 0.36
C ILE A 90 -10.47 -5.37 0.48
N PRO A 91 -11.26 -5.15 -0.59
CA PRO A 91 -12.37 -4.21 -0.55
C PRO A 91 -13.41 -4.68 0.47
N LYS A 92 -13.88 -3.76 1.32
CA LYS A 92 -15.03 -4.02 2.19
C LYS A 92 -16.28 -4.13 1.33
N LYS A 93 -17.10 -5.15 1.57
CA LYS A 93 -18.41 -5.26 0.91
C LYS A 93 -19.22 -3.99 1.20
N GLY A 94 -19.54 -3.21 0.16
CA GLY A 94 -20.27 -1.95 0.26
C GLY A 94 -19.47 -0.69 -0.08
N HIS A 95 -18.16 -0.76 -0.27
CA HIS A 95 -17.33 0.33 -0.78
C HIS A 95 -16.75 0.01 -2.16
N VAL A 96 -17.53 -0.59 -3.02
CA VAL A 96 -17.24 -0.57 -4.46
C VAL A 96 -17.72 0.81 -4.93
N VAL A 97 -16.84 1.79 -4.89
CA VAL A 97 -16.98 2.92 -5.78
C VAL A 97 -16.60 2.36 -7.15
N ASP A 98 -17.55 1.74 -7.82
CA ASP A 98 -17.47 1.52 -9.26
C ASP A 98 -17.52 2.90 -9.91
N ALA A 99 -16.39 3.58 -9.90
CA ALA A 99 -16.12 4.69 -10.77
C ALA A 99 -15.87 4.13 -12.19
N VAL A 100 -16.86 3.39 -12.70
CA VAL A 100 -16.96 3.15 -14.13
C VAL A 100 -17.33 4.51 -14.72
N TYR A 101 -16.33 5.20 -15.25
CA TYR A 101 -16.54 6.38 -16.06
C TYR A 101 -17.34 5.94 -17.28
N ASP A 102 -18.64 6.12 -17.24
CA ASP A 102 -19.53 5.98 -18.41
C ASP A 102 -19.57 7.35 -19.10
N PRO A 103 -18.92 7.51 -20.26
CA PRO A 103 -18.91 8.78 -20.99
C PRO A 103 -20.30 9.21 -21.46
N ASN A 104 -21.29 8.31 -21.46
CA ASN A 104 -22.66 8.58 -21.86
C ASN A 104 -23.61 8.86 -20.68
N LYS A 105 -23.16 8.63 -19.46
CA LYS A 105 -23.93 8.96 -18.27
C LYS A 105 -23.83 10.46 -18.02
N LYS A 106 -24.88 11.21 -18.40
CA LYS A 106 -25.05 12.59 -17.95
C LYS A 106 -24.94 12.62 -16.43
N LEU A 107 -23.94 13.33 -15.91
CA LEU A 107 -23.89 13.67 -14.50
C LEU A 107 -25.18 14.44 -14.19
N GLU A 108 -26.14 13.77 -13.56
CA GLU A 108 -27.25 14.47 -12.91
C GLU A 108 -26.65 15.19 -11.70
N THR A 109 -26.20 16.41 -11.93
CA THR A 109 -25.91 17.33 -10.85
C THR A 109 -27.24 17.60 -10.17
N ALA A 110 -27.40 17.06 -8.95
CA ALA A 110 -28.49 17.48 -8.10
C ALA A 110 -28.48 19.01 -8.03
N PRO A 111 -29.63 19.68 -8.23
CA PRO A 111 -29.66 21.13 -8.16
C PRO A 111 -29.18 21.55 -6.77
N MET A 112 -28.15 22.41 -6.74
CA MET A 112 -27.61 22.95 -5.50
C MET A 112 -28.74 23.64 -4.73
N THR A 113 -28.74 23.44 -3.45
CA THR A 113 -29.69 24.12 -2.55
C THR A 113 -29.39 25.63 -2.52
N LYS A 114 -30.38 26.44 -2.22
CA LYS A 114 -30.21 27.90 -2.15
C LYS A 114 -29.13 28.33 -1.15
N GLU A 115 -28.91 27.51 -0.10
CA GLU A 115 -27.89 27.74 0.91
C GLU A 115 -26.48 27.47 0.37
N GLU A 116 -26.29 26.39 -0.38
CA GLU A 116 -25.00 26.07 -1.02
C GLU A 116 -24.61 27.10 -2.08
N VAL A 117 -25.58 27.64 -2.82
CA VAL A 117 -25.32 28.70 -3.80
C VAL A 117 -24.85 29.97 -3.08
N LYS A 118 -25.45 30.32 -1.93
CA LYS A 118 -25.08 31.50 -1.17
C LYS A 118 -23.67 31.41 -0.59
N GLU A 119 -23.30 30.26 -0.05
CA GLU A 119 -21.93 30.01 0.45
C GLU A 119 -20.88 30.12 -0.66
N LEU A 120 -21.21 29.62 -1.86
CA LEU A 120 -20.34 29.76 -3.03
C LEU A 120 -20.16 31.21 -3.48
N GLU A 121 -21.24 32.00 -3.49
CA GLU A 121 -21.18 33.41 -3.85
C GLU A 121 -20.34 34.22 -2.85
N GLU A 122 -20.51 33.98 -1.54
CA GLU A 122 -19.70 34.60 -0.49
C GLU A 122 -18.22 34.22 -0.60
N GLY A 123 -17.93 32.96 -0.92
CA GLY A 123 -16.55 32.47 -1.17
C GLY A 123 -15.90 33.13 -2.37
N VAL A 124 -16.64 33.34 -3.47
CA VAL A 124 -16.17 34.02 -4.68
C VAL A 124 -15.90 35.50 -4.44
N GLU A 125 -16.77 36.19 -3.68
CA GLU A 125 -16.55 37.57 -3.30
C GLU A 125 -15.32 37.77 -2.42
N PHE A 126 -15.12 36.86 -1.45
CA PHE A 126 -13.94 36.88 -0.60
C PHE A 126 -12.65 36.69 -1.42
N ALA A 127 -12.65 35.73 -2.36
CA ALA A 127 -11.51 35.50 -3.24
C ALA A 127 -11.20 36.74 -4.14
N LYS A 128 -12.21 37.40 -4.63
CA LYS A 128 -12.03 38.64 -5.45
C LYS A 128 -11.43 39.79 -4.64
N LYS A 129 -11.79 39.97 -3.38
CA LYS A 129 -11.25 41.00 -2.48
C LYS A 129 -9.79 40.76 -2.09
N HIS A 130 -9.35 39.50 -2.09
CA HIS A 130 -8.01 39.09 -1.62
C HIS A 130 -7.06 38.72 -2.76
N GLN A 131 -7.38 38.99 -4.02
CA GLN A 131 -6.44 38.82 -5.11
C GLN A 131 -5.23 39.75 -4.95
N PRO A 132 -3.99 39.22 -4.97
CA PRO A 132 -2.80 40.05 -4.94
C PRO A 132 -2.78 40.94 -6.20
N LYS A 133 -2.67 42.26 -6.02
CA LYS A 133 -2.51 43.19 -7.12
C LYS A 133 -1.27 42.81 -7.93
N LYS A 134 -1.46 42.36 -9.17
CA LYS A 134 -0.35 42.22 -10.12
C LYS A 134 0.29 43.57 -10.32
N ASN A 135 1.46 43.78 -9.72
CA ASN A 135 2.30 44.93 -10.07
C ASN A 135 2.76 44.76 -11.52
N LYS A 136 2.43 45.76 -12.33
CA LYS A 136 2.99 45.92 -13.67
C LYS A 136 4.42 46.39 -13.55
#